data_833944db305f17564bbe8bec70e19212
#
_entry.id   833944db305f17564bbe8bec70e19212
#
_cell.length_a   1.000
_cell.length_b   1.000
_cell.length_c   1.000
_cell.angle_alpha   90.00
_cell.angle_beta   90.00
_cell.angle_gamma   90.00
#
_symmetry.space_group_name_H-M   'P 1'
#
loop_
_entity.id
_entity.type
_entity.pdbx_description
1 polymer ?
#
loop_
_entity_poly.entity_id
_entity_poly.type
_entity_poly.pdbx_seq_one_letter_code
_entity_poly.pdbx_strand_id
1 'polypeptide(L)'
;KEIKLKLPGIEKEKVLSAVDVLNGRKKTGDSVLMVGGGLVGCETALYLAKSGKKVTIVEAKDDILSAGKPIPHMNRIMLVDLLKFYGIKVVTCNSLLEVTDKGAVLIDREFKKQSVTADSIVICVGFKSNRKLYNKLHGKIAKLYLIGDAFKASNIMDAVWSANEIGLNC
;
A
#
# COMPACT_ATOMS: atom_id res chain seq x y z
N LYS A 1 -2.77 -3.87 -10.32
CA LYS A 1 -4.05 -3.36 -9.79
C LYS A 1 -4.03 -3.40 -8.28
N GLU A 2 -4.60 -2.39 -7.62
CA GLU A 2 -4.76 -2.36 -6.17
C GLU A 2 -5.66 -3.50 -5.68
N ILE A 3 -5.31 -4.04 -4.52
CA ILE A 3 -6.16 -4.98 -3.80
C ILE A 3 -7.29 -4.19 -3.15
N LYS A 4 -8.53 -4.60 -3.41
CA LYS A 4 -9.72 -4.00 -2.81
C LYS A 4 -10.16 -4.81 -1.59
N LEU A 5 -10.27 -4.14 -0.46
CA LEU A 5 -10.88 -4.71 0.73
C LEU A 5 -12.40 -4.79 0.58
N LYS A 6 -13.00 -5.76 1.28
CA LYS A 6 -14.45 -5.89 1.42
C LYS A 6 -14.76 -5.89 2.91
N LEU A 7 -15.23 -4.76 3.41
CA LEU A 7 -15.58 -4.56 4.81
C LEU A 7 -16.64 -3.44 4.92
N PRO A 8 -17.37 -3.35 6.03
CA PRO A 8 -18.39 -2.33 6.23
C PRO A 8 -17.80 -0.92 6.10
N GLY A 9 -18.49 -0.06 5.35
CA GLY A 9 -18.14 1.35 5.16
C GLY A 9 -16.98 1.63 4.23
N ILE A 10 -16.43 0.63 3.53
CA ILE A 10 -15.30 0.81 2.61
C ILE A 10 -15.65 1.68 1.39
N GLU A 11 -16.93 1.82 1.08
CA GLU A 11 -17.48 2.64 0.00
C GLU A 11 -17.64 4.12 0.37
N LYS A 12 -17.42 4.50 1.64
CA LYS A 12 -17.54 5.88 2.09
C LYS A 12 -16.56 6.80 1.35
N GLU A 13 -16.97 8.04 1.10
CA GLU A 13 -16.20 9.03 0.33
C GLU A 13 -14.82 9.34 0.92
N LYS A 14 -14.67 9.25 2.24
CA LYS A 14 -13.41 9.43 2.96
C LYS A 14 -12.39 8.30 2.73
N VAL A 15 -12.80 7.20 2.10
CA VAL A 15 -11.90 6.09 1.76
C VAL A 15 -11.25 6.36 0.41
N LEU A 16 -9.93 6.41 0.42
CA LEU A 16 -9.11 6.78 -0.72
C LEU A 16 -8.13 5.65 -1.02
N SER A 17 -7.70 5.55 -2.27
CA SER A 17 -6.56 4.72 -2.62
C SER A 17 -5.25 5.52 -2.53
N ALA A 18 -4.16 4.86 -2.16
CA ALA A 18 -2.84 5.50 -2.15
C ALA A 18 -2.47 6.04 -3.55
N VAL A 19 -2.87 5.33 -4.62
CA VAL A 19 -2.62 5.75 -6.00
C VAL A 19 -3.36 7.04 -6.35
N ASP A 20 -4.62 7.19 -5.95
CA ASP A 20 -5.38 8.41 -6.23
C ASP A 20 -4.84 9.62 -5.45
N VAL A 21 -4.36 9.40 -4.23
CA VAL A 21 -3.71 10.42 -3.42
C VAL A 21 -2.38 10.86 -4.04
N LEU A 22 -1.51 9.92 -4.39
CA LEU A 22 -0.19 10.21 -4.98
C LEU A 22 -0.29 10.86 -6.37
N ASN A 23 -1.32 10.51 -7.15
CA ASN A 23 -1.57 11.14 -8.46
C ASN A 23 -2.33 12.48 -8.36
N GLY A 24 -2.63 12.96 -7.15
CA GLY A 24 -3.37 14.21 -6.94
C GLY A 24 -4.83 14.18 -7.35
N ARG A 25 -5.39 13.01 -7.67
CA ARG A 25 -6.81 12.85 -8.07
C ARG A 25 -7.75 13.07 -6.91
N LYS A 26 -7.32 12.73 -5.70
CA LYS A 26 -8.08 12.92 -4.46
C LYS A 26 -7.20 13.57 -3.40
N LYS A 27 -7.79 14.49 -2.64
CA LYS A 27 -7.12 15.16 -1.52
C LYS A 27 -7.55 14.52 -0.21
N THR A 28 -6.62 14.40 0.74
CA THR A 28 -6.92 13.96 2.10
C THR A 28 -7.34 15.13 2.98
N GLY A 29 -8.08 14.85 4.03
CA GLY A 29 -8.25 15.76 5.16
C GLY A 29 -6.96 15.92 5.97
N ASP A 30 -7.05 16.49 7.17
CA ASP A 30 -5.86 16.80 7.99
C ASP A 30 -5.38 15.59 8.81
N SER A 31 -6.29 14.75 9.26
CA SER A 31 -5.98 13.48 9.93
C SER A 31 -6.19 12.29 9.00
N VAL A 32 -5.14 11.49 8.83
CA VAL A 32 -5.12 10.38 7.87
C VAL A 32 -4.79 9.07 8.56
N LEU A 33 -5.66 8.08 8.38
CA LEU A 33 -5.37 6.69 8.73
C LEU A 33 -4.88 5.96 7.47
N MET A 34 -3.61 5.59 7.45
CA MET A 34 -3.00 4.76 6.40
C MET A 34 -3.19 3.30 6.75
N VAL A 35 -3.88 2.55 5.92
CA VAL A 35 -4.13 1.10 6.11
C VAL A 35 -3.15 0.30 5.26
N GLY A 36 -2.19 -0.32 5.94
CA GLY A 36 -1.08 -1.08 5.36
C GLY A 36 0.26 -0.37 5.50
N GLY A 37 1.16 -0.99 6.26
CA GLY A 37 2.52 -0.55 6.56
C GLY A 37 3.59 -1.17 5.64
N GLY A 38 3.24 -1.56 4.43
CA GLY A 38 4.22 -1.95 3.41
C GLY A 38 4.99 -0.74 2.86
N LEU A 39 5.92 -0.96 1.92
CA LEU A 39 6.78 0.09 1.37
C LEU A 39 5.96 1.28 0.84
N VAL A 40 5.00 1.04 -0.04
CA VAL A 40 4.15 2.10 -0.61
C VAL A 40 3.35 2.84 0.47
N GLY A 41 2.83 2.11 1.48
CA GLY A 41 2.09 2.72 2.59
C GLY A 41 2.96 3.63 3.43
N CYS A 42 4.17 3.21 3.79
CA CYS A 42 5.12 4.00 4.56
C CYS A 42 5.60 5.24 3.77
N GLU A 43 5.92 5.09 2.48
CA GLU A 43 6.32 6.21 1.61
C GLU A 43 5.17 7.21 1.41
N THR A 44 3.94 6.74 1.22
CA THR A 44 2.75 7.60 1.11
C THR A 44 2.47 8.32 2.43
N ALA A 45 2.61 7.64 3.57
CA ALA A 45 2.46 8.24 4.88
C ALA A 45 3.49 9.35 5.11
N LEU A 46 4.75 9.11 4.74
CA LEU A 46 5.81 10.11 4.82
C LEU A 46 5.53 11.32 3.91
N TYR A 47 5.08 11.09 2.68
CA TYR A 47 4.67 12.15 1.74
C TYR A 47 3.59 13.04 2.34
N LEU A 48 2.55 12.45 2.93
CA LEU A 48 1.45 13.18 3.55
C LEU A 48 1.91 13.95 4.81
N ALA A 49 2.74 13.33 5.65
CA ALA A 49 3.27 13.99 6.85
C ALA A 49 4.17 15.18 6.50
N LYS A 50 5.00 15.07 5.46
CA LYS A 50 5.78 16.20 4.90
C LYS A 50 4.89 17.33 4.40
N SER A 51 3.67 17.04 3.98
CA SER A 51 2.66 18.02 3.57
C SER A 51 1.84 18.56 4.76
N GLY A 52 2.27 18.31 6.01
CA GLY A 52 1.64 18.81 7.24
C GLY A 52 0.44 17.99 7.73
N LYS A 53 0.18 16.79 7.17
CA LYS A 53 -0.92 15.93 7.61
C LYS A 53 -0.53 15.13 8.84
N LYS A 54 -1.50 14.89 9.74
CA LYS A 54 -1.36 14.02 10.89
C LYS A 54 -1.64 12.57 10.47
N VAL A 55 -0.60 11.74 10.39
CA VAL A 55 -0.73 10.39 9.83
C VAL A 55 -0.56 9.33 10.91
N THR A 56 -1.45 8.33 10.88
CA THR A 56 -1.32 7.08 11.64
C THR A 56 -1.30 5.91 10.66
N ILE A 57 -0.29 5.05 10.72
CA ILE A 57 -0.22 3.80 9.97
C ILE A 57 -0.80 2.69 10.83
N VAL A 58 -1.70 1.89 10.26
CA VAL A 58 -2.14 0.62 10.84
C VAL A 58 -1.64 -0.54 9.98
N GLU A 59 -1.02 -1.53 10.62
CA GLU A 59 -0.45 -2.71 9.96
C GLU A 59 -0.90 -3.99 10.69
N ALA A 60 -1.38 -4.97 9.91
CA ALA A 60 -1.87 -6.25 10.44
C ALA A 60 -0.75 -7.15 10.97
N LYS A 61 0.45 -6.99 10.42
CA LYS A 61 1.65 -7.70 10.88
C LYS A 61 2.23 -7.04 12.14
N ASP A 62 3.20 -7.71 12.72
CA ASP A 62 3.94 -7.27 13.91
C ASP A 62 4.95 -6.16 13.63
N ASP A 63 5.30 -5.96 12.36
CA ASP A 63 6.23 -4.91 11.94
C ASP A 63 5.85 -4.34 10.57
N ILE A 64 6.14 -3.04 10.38
CA ILE A 64 6.04 -2.36 9.09
C ILE A 64 7.18 -2.81 8.16
N LEU A 65 7.00 -2.61 6.85
CA LEU A 65 8.00 -2.97 5.83
C LEU A 65 8.37 -4.47 5.81
N SER A 66 7.57 -5.31 6.48
CA SER A 66 7.75 -6.76 6.55
C SER A 66 7.00 -7.53 5.45
N ALA A 67 6.17 -6.84 4.67
CA ALA A 67 5.41 -7.43 3.57
C ALA A 67 6.19 -7.36 2.24
N GLY A 68 6.15 -8.44 1.48
CA GLY A 68 6.78 -8.50 0.15
C GLY A 68 8.25 -8.92 0.19
N LYS A 69 9.04 -8.44 -0.77
CA LYS A 69 10.49 -8.72 -0.82
C LYS A 69 11.25 -7.87 0.20
N PRO A 70 12.39 -8.38 0.71
CA PRO A 70 13.24 -7.59 1.59
C PRO A 70 13.65 -6.26 0.94
N ILE A 71 13.55 -5.19 1.72
CA ILE A 71 14.03 -3.87 1.34
C ILE A 71 15.51 -3.78 1.72
N PRO A 72 16.38 -3.14 0.90
CA PRO A 72 17.76 -2.90 1.29
C PRO A 72 17.85 -2.27 2.69
N HIS A 73 18.73 -2.80 3.52
CA HIS A 73 18.78 -2.51 4.96
C HIS A 73 18.85 -0.99 5.25
N MET A 74 19.73 -0.28 4.56
CA MET A 74 19.88 1.17 4.76
C MET A 74 18.62 1.95 4.40
N ASN A 75 17.94 1.56 3.31
CA ASN A 75 16.68 2.22 2.91
C ASN A 75 15.58 1.99 3.95
N ARG A 76 15.54 0.79 4.55
CA ARG A 76 14.59 0.48 5.62
C ARG A 76 14.85 1.33 6.86
N ILE A 77 16.11 1.41 7.32
CA ILE A 77 16.48 2.23 8.48
C ILE A 77 16.11 3.69 8.23
N MET A 78 16.56 4.25 7.10
CA MET A 78 16.28 5.64 6.74
C MET A 78 14.76 5.92 6.74
N LEU A 79 13.95 5.05 6.14
CA LEU A 79 12.51 5.26 6.08
C LEU A 79 11.87 5.22 7.47
N VAL A 80 12.25 4.25 8.31
CA VAL A 80 11.76 4.15 9.70
C VAL A 80 12.12 5.39 10.52
N ASP A 81 13.35 5.89 10.39
CA ASP A 81 13.79 7.10 11.08
C ASP A 81 13.05 8.35 10.60
N LEU A 82 12.78 8.46 9.30
CA LEU A 82 11.97 9.54 8.75
C LEU A 82 10.51 9.47 9.25
N LEU A 83 9.91 8.28 9.34
CA LEU A 83 8.57 8.13 9.89
C LEU A 83 8.51 8.63 11.34
N LYS A 84 9.51 8.29 12.15
CA LYS A 84 9.63 8.77 13.54
C LYS A 84 9.85 10.28 13.60
N PHE A 85 10.78 10.82 12.78
CA PHE A 85 11.10 12.24 12.73
C PHE A 85 9.87 13.10 12.39
N TYR A 86 9.02 12.65 11.47
CA TYR A 86 7.78 13.33 11.11
C TYR A 86 6.59 13.00 12.03
N GLY A 87 6.83 12.30 13.16
CA GLY A 87 5.82 12.02 14.17
C GLY A 87 4.69 11.10 13.70
N ILE A 88 4.95 10.24 12.69
CA ILE A 88 3.96 9.29 12.19
C ILE A 88 3.77 8.19 13.21
N LYS A 89 2.53 8.05 13.71
CA LYS A 89 2.17 6.98 14.64
C LYS A 89 2.03 5.66 13.88
N VAL A 90 2.63 4.59 14.41
CA VAL A 90 2.54 3.23 13.85
C VAL A 90 1.81 2.33 14.84
N VAL A 91 0.77 1.65 14.37
CA VAL A 91 -0.02 0.68 15.13
C VAL A 91 0.06 -0.66 14.40
N THR A 92 0.86 -1.56 14.94
CA THR A 92 1.05 -2.92 14.40
C THR A 92 0.08 -3.92 15.04
N CYS A 93 0.04 -5.15 14.52
CA CYS A 93 -0.85 -6.22 14.97
C CYS A 93 -2.34 -5.83 14.95
N ASN A 94 -2.71 -4.85 14.13
CA ASN A 94 -4.07 -4.33 14.03
C ASN A 94 -4.55 -4.32 12.57
N SER A 95 -5.80 -4.71 12.36
CA SER A 95 -6.46 -4.71 11.06
C SER A 95 -7.63 -3.74 11.04
N LEU A 96 -7.92 -3.16 9.86
CA LEU A 96 -9.14 -2.40 9.64
C LEU A 96 -10.33 -3.35 9.66
N LEU A 97 -11.28 -3.13 10.56
CA LEU A 97 -12.50 -3.91 10.68
C LEU A 97 -13.68 -3.21 9.98
N GLU A 98 -13.81 -1.92 10.19
CA GLU A 98 -14.95 -1.13 9.69
C GLU A 98 -14.53 0.34 9.49
N VAL A 99 -15.14 1.01 8.52
CA VAL A 99 -15.05 2.46 8.34
C VAL A 99 -16.32 3.13 8.84
N THR A 100 -16.19 4.04 9.80
CA THR A 100 -17.27 4.80 10.39
C THR A 100 -17.29 6.25 9.89
N ASP A 101 -18.32 7.01 10.23
CA ASP A 101 -18.38 8.44 9.88
C ASP A 101 -17.30 9.26 10.60
N LYS A 102 -16.88 8.85 11.79
CA LYS A 102 -15.83 9.53 12.56
C LYS A 102 -14.41 9.04 12.27
N GLY A 103 -14.25 7.93 11.53
CA GLY A 103 -12.95 7.33 11.26
C GLY A 103 -13.05 5.84 10.99
N ALA A 104 -12.41 5.01 11.81
CA ALA A 104 -12.38 3.57 11.65
C ALA A 104 -12.43 2.80 12.97
N VAL A 105 -12.86 1.55 12.88
CA VAL A 105 -12.70 0.56 13.95
C VAL A 105 -11.58 -0.39 13.52
N LEU A 106 -10.59 -0.52 14.37
CA LEU A 106 -9.51 -1.49 14.24
C LEU A 106 -9.77 -2.70 15.13
N ILE A 107 -9.18 -3.82 14.79
CA ILE A 107 -9.22 -5.06 15.56
C ILE A 107 -7.80 -5.63 15.68
N ASP A 108 -7.39 -6.02 16.87
CA ASP A 108 -6.11 -6.68 17.11
C ASP A 108 -6.22 -8.22 17.03
N ARG A 109 -5.12 -8.91 17.29
CA ARG A 109 -5.04 -10.38 17.27
C ARG A 109 -5.81 -11.07 18.41
N GLU A 110 -6.14 -10.32 19.46
CA GLU A 110 -6.96 -10.78 20.60
C GLU A 110 -8.43 -10.44 20.43
N PHE A 111 -8.83 -9.99 19.23
CA PHE A 111 -10.18 -9.55 18.89
C PHE A 111 -10.66 -8.32 19.65
N LYS A 112 -9.75 -7.59 20.29
CA LYS A 112 -10.07 -6.33 20.93
C LYS A 112 -10.24 -5.23 19.90
N LYS A 113 -11.36 -4.52 19.99
CA LYS A 113 -11.70 -3.43 19.09
C LYS A 113 -11.26 -2.09 19.66
N GLN A 114 -10.74 -1.21 18.80
CA GLN A 114 -10.47 0.17 19.14
C GLN A 114 -10.94 1.12 18.02
N SER A 115 -11.51 2.26 18.43
CA SER A 115 -11.92 3.30 17.48
C SER A 115 -10.79 4.30 17.26
N VAL A 116 -10.59 4.70 16.01
CA VAL A 116 -9.62 5.72 15.61
C VAL A 116 -10.33 6.77 14.80
N THR A 117 -10.21 8.03 15.21
CA THR A 117 -10.72 9.18 14.43
C THR A 117 -9.80 9.51 13.29
N ALA A 118 -10.35 9.72 12.11
CA ALA A 118 -9.63 10.16 10.92
C ALA A 118 -10.56 10.83 9.91
N ASP A 119 -10.08 11.90 9.28
CA ASP A 119 -10.81 12.58 8.20
C ASP A 119 -10.75 11.78 6.91
N SER A 120 -9.63 11.09 6.69
CA SER A 120 -9.44 10.23 5.51
C SER A 120 -8.82 8.90 5.89
N ILE A 121 -9.22 7.84 5.16
CA ILE A 121 -8.66 6.50 5.29
C ILE A 121 -8.06 6.12 3.94
N VAL A 122 -6.74 5.97 3.91
CA VAL A 122 -6.00 5.65 2.69
C VAL A 122 -5.64 4.17 2.69
N ILE A 123 -6.19 3.44 1.73
CA ILE A 123 -5.97 1.99 1.61
C ILE A 123 -4.69 1.72 0.80
N CYS A 124 -3.77 0.96 1.39
CA CYS A 124 -2.49 0.57 0.80
C CYS A 124 -2.09 -0.87 1.16
N VAL A 125 -3.00 -1.82 0.95
CA VAL A 125 -2.82 -3.24 1.31
C VAL A 125 -2.18 -4.08 0.21
N GLY A 126 -1.56 -3.43 -0.77
CA GLY A 126 -0.78 -4.05 -1.82
C GLY A 126 -1.47 -4.08 -3.19
N PHE A 127 -0.78 -4.73 -4.13
CA PHE A 127 -1.16 -4.80 -5.53
C PHE A 127 -1.21 -6.26 -5.99
N LYS A 128 -2.08 -6.52 -6.97
CA LYS A 128 -2.13 -7.78 -7.71
C LYS A 128 -1.81 -7.57 -9.18
N SER A 129 -1.16 -8.56 -9.79
CA SER A 129 -0.79 -8.56 -11.20
C SER A 129 -2.01 -8.38 -12.11
N ASN A 130 -1.81 -7.62 -13.20
CA ASN A 130 -2.83 -7.41 -14.22
C ASN A 130 -2.43 -8.11 -15.52
N ARG A 131 -2.90 -9.34 -15.71
CA ARG A 131 -2.61 -10.19 -16.87
C ARG A 131 -3.63 -10.09 -18.01
N LYS A 132 -4.55 -9.11 -17.97
CA LYS A 132 -5.67 -9.04 -18.95
C LYS A 132 -5.17 -8.94 -20.39
N LEU A 133 -4.17 -8.10 -20.66
CA LEU A 133 -3.61 -7.95 -22.00
C LEU A 133 -2.90 -9.23 -22.44
N TYR A 134 -2.03 -9.78 -21.57
CA TYR A 134 -1.35 -11.03 -21.86
C TYR A 134 -2.35 -12.15 -22.22
N ASN A 135 -3.39 -12.34 -21.42
CA ASN A 135 -4.38 -13.39 -21.65
C ASN A 135 -5.16 -13.20 -22.98
N LYS A 136 -5.34 -11.96 -23.43
CA LYS A 136 -5.97 -11.67 -24.73
C LYS A 136 -5.07 -11.98 -25.93
N LEU A 137 -3.77 -11.86 -25.75
CA LEU A 137 -2.77 -12.03 -26.80
C LEU A 137 -2.16 -13.44 -26.82
N HIS A 138 -2.23 -14.15 -25.72
CA HIS A 138 -1.72 -15.51 -25.58
C HIS A 138 -2.33 -16.44 -26.64
N GLY A 139 -1.51 -17.19 -27.31
CA GLY A 139 -1.90 -18.05 -28.44
C GLY A 139 -2.10 -17.32 -29.79
N LYS A 140 -2.03 -15.99 -29.83
CA LYS A 140 -2.16 -15.16 -31.06
C LYS A 140 -0.82 -14.59 -31.52
N ILE A 141 0.18 -14.53 -30.63
CA ILE A 141 1.51 -14.00 -30.89
C ILE A 141 2.52 -15.08 -30.55
N ALA A 142 3.40 -15.41 -31.48
CA ALA A 142 4.35 -16.53 -31.34
C ALA A 142 5.34 -16.31 -30.19
N LYS A 143 5.84 -15.07 -30.04
CA LYS A 143 6.76 -14.71 -28.96
C LYS A 143 6.09 -13.66 -28.06
N LEU A 144 5.43 -14.11 -27.01
CA LEU A 144 4.75 -13.26 -26.02
C LEU A 144 5.30 -13.56 -24.63
N TYR A 145 5.89 -12.56 -24.00
CA TYR A 145 6.45 -12.66 -22.67
C TYR A 145 5.66 -11.87 -21.64
N LEU A 146 5.62 -12.35 -20.41
CA LEU A 146 4.96 -11.71 -19.28
C LEU A 146 6.01 -11.31 -18.25
N ILE A 147 6.24 -10.00 -18.09
CA ILE A 147 7.30 -9.44 -17.26
C ILE A 147 6.78 -8.40 -16.26
N GLY A 148 7.63 -8.00 -15.32
CA GLY A 148 7.36 -6.95 -14.34
C GLY A 148 6.08 -7.20 -13.55
N ASP A 149 5.36 -6.15 -13.23
CA ASP A 149 4.14 -6.20 -12.41
C ASP A 149 2.99 -6.99 -13.07
N ALA A 150 3.02 -7.18 -14.39
CA ALA A 150 2.06 -8.03 -15.07
C ALA A 150 2.29 -9.51 -14.71
N PHE A 151 3.55 -9.92 -14.51
CA PHE A 151 3.92 -11.27 -14.02
C PHE A 151 3.70 -11.38 -12.52
N LYS A 152 4.36 -10.52 -11.73
CA LYS A 152 4.26 -10.46 -10.27
C LYS A 152 4.47 -9.04 -9.81
N ALA A 153 3.45 -8.44 -9.18
CA ALA A 153 3.56 -7.11 -8.60
C ALA A 153 4.69 -7.09 -7.56
N SER A 154 5.70 -6.24 -7.75
CA SER A 154 6.91 -6.18 -6.95
C SER A 154 7.53 -4.79 -6.98
N ASN A 155 8.85 -4.66 -7.15
CA ASN A 155 9.59 -3.42 -7.21
C ASN A 155 10.19 -3.18 -8.61
N ILE A 156 10.75 -1.98 -8.81
CA ILE A 156 11.36 -1.57 -10.08
C ILE A 156 12.53 -2.49 -10.48
N MET A 157 13.34 -2.90 -9.53
CA MET A 157 14.49 -3.79 -9.77
C MET A 157 14.05 -5.12 -10.37
N ASP A 158 13.01 -5.75 -9.82
CA ASP A 158 12.46 -7.00 -10.35
C ASP A 158 11.90 -6.83 -11.77
N ALA A 159 11.25 -5.70 -12.03
CA ALA A 159 10.73 -5.40 -13.36
C ALA A 159 11.87 -5.26 -14.39
N VAL A 160 12.92 -4.52 -14.04
CA VAL A 160 14.10 -4.34 -14.91
C VAL A 160 14.83 -5.66 -15.12
N TRP A 161 15.05 -6.45 -14.08
CA TRP A 161 15.75 -7.74 -14.22
C TRP A 161 14.98 -8.73 -15.07
N SER A 162 13.65 -8.85 -14.86
CA SER A 162 12.83 -9.72 -15.69
C SER A 162 12.82 -9.30 -17.16
N ALA A 163 12.86 -8.01 -17.45
CA ALA A 163 12.96 -7.49 -18.81
C ALA A 163 14.34 -7.79 -19.43
N ASN A 164 15.42 -7.59 -18.67
CA ASN A 164 16.77 -7.86 -19.12
C ASN A 164 16.99 -9.36 -19.43
N GLU A 165 16.50 -10.25 -18.55
CA GLU A 165 16.60 -11.70 -18.76
C GLU A 165 15.93 -12.13 -20.07
N ILE A 166 14.73 -11.61 -20.35
CA ILE A 166 14.04 -11.89 -21.61
C ILE A 166 14.78 -11.28 -22.80
N GLY A 167 15.24 -10.02 -22.68
CA GLY A 167 15.93 -9.32 -23.76
C GLY A 167 17.26 -9.96 -24.18
N LEU A 168 17.93 -10.68 -23.28
CA LEU A 168 19.16 -11.42 -23.59
C LEU A 168 18.90 -12.79 -24.24
N ASN A 169 17.67 -13.32 -24.13
CA ASN A 169 17.31 -14.69 -24.57
C ASN A 169 16.27 -14.69 -25.72
N CYS A 170 15.97 -13.54 -26.32
CA CYS A 170 15.01 -13.43 -27.43
C CYS A 170 15.66 -13.52 -28.81
#